data_ab83a1b1f708c7199168a6830a7c765a
#
_entry.id   ab83a1b1f708c7199168a6830a7c765a
#
_cell.length_a   1.000
_cell.length_b   1.000
_cell.length_c   1.000
_cell.angle_alpha   90.00
_cell.angle_beta   90.00
_cell.angle_gamma   90.00
#
_symmetry.space_group_name_H-M   'P 1'
#
loop_
_entity.id
_entity.type
_entity.pdbx_description
1 polymer ?
#
loop_
_entity_poly.entity_id
_entity_poly.type
_entity_poly.pdbx_seq_one_letter_code
_entity_poly.pdbx_strand_id
1 'polypeptide(L)'
;DYESWLTRHGVITSHVLVSETLHTALYMVTTDTELNQIASFFPGAMSEARNIELDPIMDKTGVFDLVIISPDDPDAMLRHTELCRSRGIPFAADPSQQMARMDGDAIKQLIDGATYLFMNEYELALAIQKTGWSDSEILNRVKTRIVTLGSNGAQVERVGREKVVVGVPQEDAKIDPTGVGDSFRSGFLAGVAWGLSDERCAQLGSMIATYVIETKGTQEYRFTRETFLDRFKTAYGEAAASDIATHVARITTTPQ
;
A
#
# COMPACT_ATOMS: atom_id res chain seq x y z
N ASP A 1 8.59 21.16 4.63
CA ASP A 1 8.14 21.17 3.24
C ASP A 1 7.23 20.00 2.91
N TYR A 2 7.59 18.73 3.27
CA TYR A 2 6.79 17.57 2.97
C TYR A 2 5.45 17.54 3.75
N GLU A 3 5.44 17.92 4.99
CA GLU A 3 4.21 18.08 5.79
C GLU A 3 3.23 19.06 5.13
N SER A 4 3.72 20.21 4.65
CA SER A 4 2.90 21.18 3.92
C SER A 4 2.34 20.61 2.62
N TRP A 5 3.11 19.73 1.95
CA TRP A 5 2.65 19.02 0.76
C TRP A 5 1.52 18.04 1.10
N LEU A 6 1.67 17.22 2.13
CA LEU A 6 0.64 16.30 2.63
C LEU A 6 -0.65 17.04 3.01
N THR A 7 -0.52 18.14 3.77
CA THR A 7 -1.67 18.95 4.21
C THR A 7 -2.45 19.53 3.01
N ARG A 8 -1.74 20.01 1.97
CA ARG A 8 -2.38 20.50 0.74
C ARG A 8 -3.15 19.41 -0.01
N HIS A 9 -2.79 18.15 0.17
CA HIS A 9 -3.49 17.00 -0.39
C HIS A 9 -4.55 16.40 0.55
N GLY A 10 -4.91 17.12 1.62
CA GLY A 10 -5.97 16.73 2.53
C GLY A 10 -5.58 15.66 3.56
N VAL A 11 -4.28 15.36 3.70
CA VAL A 11 -3.79 14.43 4.71
C VAL A 11 -3.74 15.13 6.07
N ILE A 12 -4.27 14.49 7.10
CA ILE A 12 -4.19 14.97 8.49
C ILE A 12 -2.80 14.65 9.02
N THR A 13 -2.00 15.67 9.28
CA THR A 13 -0.59 15.56 9.72
C THR A 13 -0.37 15.82 11.20
N SER A 14 -1.43 16.13 11.95
CA SER A 14 -1.34 16.50 13.38
C SER A 14 -0.77 15.41 14.30
N HIS A 15 -0.65 14.19 13.79
CA HIS A 15 -0.11 13.04 14.51
C HIS A 15 1.17 12.48 13.87
N VAL A 16 1.76 13.21 12.93
CA VAL A 16 3.09 12.91 12.41
C VAL A 16 4.11 13.28 13.47
N LEU A 17 4.90 12.30 13.93
CA LEU A 17 5.99 12.53 14.86
C LEU A 17 7.16 13.19 14.14
N VAL A 18 7.56 14.36 14.61
CA VAL A 18 8.76 15.05 14.14
C VAL A 18 9.88 14.81 15.15
N SER A 19 10.97 14.18 14.71
CA SER A 19 12.14 13.95 15.56
C SER A 19 12.87 15.28 15.85
N GLU A 20 13.28 15.47 17.09
CA GLU A 20 14.11 16.61 17.50
C GLU A 20 15.62 16.37 17.28
N THR A 21 16.01 15.10 17.09
CA THR A 21 17.42 14.69 17.12
C THR A 21 17.88 13.97 15.86
N LEU A 22 16.95 13.36 15.09
CA LEU A 22 17.26 12.56 13.92
C LEU A 22 16.71 13.20 12.65
N HIS A 23 17.44 13.04 11.55
CA HIS A 23 16.97 13.44 10.23
C HIS A 23 15.94 12.44 9.70
N THR A 24 15.10 12.91 8.79
CA THR A 24 14.15 12.06 8.02
C THR A 24 14.89 10.89 7.38
N ALA A 25 14.24 9.73 7.29
CA ALA A 25 14.75 8.57 6.59
C ALA A 25 15.19 8.92 5.16
N LEU A 26 16.29 8.34 4.72
CA LEU A 26 16.86 8.61 3.40
C LEU A 26 16.97 7.31 2.60
N TYR A 27 16.31 7.28 1.46
CA TYR A 27 16.44 6.22 0.45
C TYR A 27 17.17 6.76 -0.78
N MET A 28 18.32 6.18 -1.06
CA MET A 28 19.13 6.50 -2.25
C MET A 28 19.14 5.28 -3.16
N VAL A 29 18.77 5.47 -4.41
CA VAL A 29 18.69 4.40 -5.39
C VAL A 29 19.39 4.77 -6.69
N THR A 30 20.11 3.80 -7.25
CA THR A 30 20.63 3.86 -8.62
C THR A 30 19.85 2.85 -9.44
N THR A 31 19.19 3.32 -10.50
CA THR A 31 18.39 2.51 -11.41
C THR A 31 19.10 2.40 -12.75
N ASP A 32 19.25 1.18 -13.29
CA ASP A 32 19.80 0.94 -14.61
C ASP A 32 18.73 1.06 -15.71
N THR A 33 19.14 0.87 -16.97
CA THR A 33 18.25 0.96 -18.14
C THR A 33 17.22 -0.18 -18.22
N GLU A 34 17.42 -1.25 -17.46
CA GLU A 34 16.50 -2.38 -17.37
C GLU A 34 15.60 -2.28 -16.13
N LEU A 35 15.64 -1.14 -15.42
CA LEU A 35 14.91 -0.84 -14.20
C LEU A 35 15.34 -1.68 -12.98
N ASN A 36 16.52 -2.32 -13.02
CA ASN A 36 17.09 -2.92 -11.83
C ASN A 36 17.61 -1.83 -10.89
N GLN A 37 17.44 -2.03 -9.59
CA GLN A 37 17.77 -1.02 -8.59
C GLN A 37 18.78 -1.54 -7.58
N ILE A 38 19.81 -0.73 -7.30
CA ILE A 38 20.67 -0.88 -6.13
C ILE A 38 20.38 0.28 -5.19
N ALA A 39 19.97 -0.04 -3.97
CA ALA A 39 19.53 0.97 -3.01
C ALA A 39 20.34 0.93 -1.73
N SER A 40 20.52 2.11 -1.14
CA SER A 40 21.00 2.32 0.22
C SER A 40 19.91 3.02 1.05
N PHE A 41 19.67 2.52 2.24
CA PHE A 41 18.64 3.06 3.13
C PHE A 41 19.23 3.44 4.49
N PHE A 42 18.99 4.68 4.90
CA PHE A 42 19.29 5.19 6.24
C PHE A 42 17.95 5.45 6.97
N PRO A 43 17.67 4.75 8.08
CA PRO A 43 16.36 4.81 8.73
C PRO A 43 16.08 6.16 9.40
N GLY A 44 17.07 6.86 9.91
CA GLY A 44 16.88 8.15 10.57
C GLY A 44 15.76 8.13 11.60
N ALA A 45 14.88 9.14 11.54
CA ALA A 45 13.74 9.29 12.43
C ALA A 45 12.71 8.13 12.35
N MET A 46 12.73 7.31 11.29
CA MET A 46 11.89 6.10 11.22
C MET A 46 12.15 5.17 12.42
N SER A 47 13.38 5.14 12.94
CA SER A 47 13.70 4.33 14.13
C SER A 47 12.97 4.77 15.41
N GLU A 48 12.39 5.96 15.43
CA GLU A 48 11.57 6.46 16.54
C GLU A 48 10.08 6.12 16.41
N ALA A 49 9.65 5.48 15.32
CA ALA A 49 8.25 5.07 15.14
C ALA A 49 7.74 4.16 16.27
N ARG A 50 8.65 3.45 16.95
CA ARG A 50 8.35 2.69 18.17
C ARG A 50 7.80 3.53 19.31
N ASN A 51 7.98 4.85 19.27
CA ASN A 51 7.47 5.79 20.26
C ASN A 51 6.08 6.32 19.93
N ILE A 52 5.53 6.00 18.75
CA ILE A 52 4.18 6.43 18.33
C ILE A 52 3.16 5.54 19.00
N GLU A 53 2.27 6.15 19.79
CA GLU A 53 1.16 5.47 20.47
C GLU A 53 -0.15 5.76 19.73
N LEU A 54 -0.88 4.70 19.34
CA LEU A 54 -2.15 4.86 18.62
C LEU A 54 -3.33 5.18 19.55
N ASP A 55 -3.33 4.68 20.79
CA ASP A 55 -4.42 4.94 21.75
C ASP A 55 -4.66 6.44 21.99
N PRO A 56 -3.64 7.28 22.28
CA PRO A 56 -3.85 8.72 22.45
C PRO A 56 -4.31 9.44 21.17
N ILE A 57 -4.03 8.87 20.00
CA ILE A 57 -4.51 9.40 18.73
C ILE A 57 -6.00 9.08 18.58
N MET A 58 -6.41 7.83 18.84
CA MET A 58 -7.80 7.41 18.79
C MET A 58 -8.69 8.13 19.83
N ASP A 59 -8.16 8.46 20.99
CA ASP A 59 -8.87 9.27 21.99
C ASP A 59 -9.28 10.65 21.46
N LYS A 60 -8.53 11.18 20.50
CA LYS A 60 -8.77 12.51 19.89
C LYS A 60 -9.57 12.42 18.59
N THR A 61 -9.36 11.39 17.79
CA THR A 61 -9.89 11.29 16.42
C THR A 61 -11.03 10.29 16.28
N GLY A 62 -11.26 9.44 17.29
CA GLY A 62 -12.11 8.26 17.20
C GLY A 62 -11.35 7.04 16.70
N VAL A 63 -12.03 5.89 16.74
CA VAL A 63 -11.47 4.61 16.28
C VAL A 63 -11.28 4.65 14.77
N PHE A 64 -10.16 4.11 14.29
CA PHE A 64 -9.86 4.03 12.86
C PHE A 64 -10.69 2.95 12.16
N ASP A 65 -11.18 3.25 10.96
CA ASP A 65 -11.84 2.27 10.10
C ASP A 65 -10.85 1.21 9.59
N LEU A 66 -9.60 1.60 9.36
CA LEU A 66 -8.49 0.75 8.93
C LEU A 66 -7.15 1.38 9.31
N VAL A 67 -6.23 0.56 9.79
CA VAL A 67 -4.82 0.96 9.98
C VAL A 67 -3.97 0.20 8.98
N ILE A 68 -3.11 0.89 8.22
CA ILE A 68 -2.10 0.23 7.39
C ILE A 68 -0.79 0.15 8.16
N ILE A 69 -0.26 -1.06 8.29
CA ILE A 69 1.06 -1.36 8.86
C ILE A 69 2.02 -1.57 7.70
N SER A 70 2.58 -0.46 7.22
CA SER A 70 3.58 -0.43 6.15
C SER A 70 5.01 -0.57 6.70
N PRO A 71 6.03 -0.77 5.83
CA PRO A 71 7.41 -0.90 6.27
C PRO A 71 7.86 0.27 7.14
N ASP A 72 8.18 -0.02 8.38
CA ASP A 72 8.58 0.92 9.40
C ASP A 72 9.58 0.24 10.36
N ASP A 73 9.85 0.86 11.50
CA ASP A 73 10.57 0.23 12.58
C ASP A 73 9.91 -1.11 12.97
N PRO A 74 10.64 -2.24 12.98
CA PRO A 74 10.03 -3.56 13.23
C PRO A 74 9.28 -3.65 14.55
N ASP A 75 9.77 -3.02 15.61
CA ASP A 75 9.11 -3.05 16.93
C ASP A 75 7.79 -2.25 16.89
N ALA A 76 7.78 -1.13 16.15
CA ALA A 76 6.56 -0.36 15.92
C ALA A 76 5.52 -1.17 15.12
N MET A 77 5.96 -1.83 14.04
CA MET A 77 5.08 -2.66 13.22
C MET A 77 4.41 -3.76 14.04
N LEU A 78 5.18 -4.52 14.82
CA LEU A 78 4.66 -5.59 15.67
C LEU A 78 3.70 -5.07 16.74
N ARG A 79 4.06 -3.99 17.41
CA ARG A 79 3.25 -3.38 18.47
C ARG A 79 1.93 -2.82 17.94
N HIS A 80 1.96 -2.11 16.82
CA HIS A 80 0.75 -1.58 16.19
C HIS A 80 -0.17 -2.69 15.67
N THR A 81 0.39 -3.75 15.13
CA THR A 81 -0.38 -4.94 14.70
C THR A 81 -1.07 -5.60 15.89
N GLU A 82 -0.36 -5.79 17.01
CA GLU A 82 -0.94 -6.37 18.22
C GLU A 82 -2.02 -5.48 18.83
N LEU A 83 -1.81 -4.16 18.83
CA LEU A 83 -2.83 -3.21 19.29
C LEU A 83 -4.09 -3.30 18.42
N CYS A 84 -3.96 -3.30 17.10
CA CYS A 84 -5.10 -3.43 16.18
C CYS A 84 -5.87 -4.73 16.46
N ARG A 85 -5.15 -5.84 16.65
CA ARG A 85 -5.75 -7.15 16.93
C ARG A 85 -6.48 -7.17 18.27
N SER A 86 -5.85 -6.67 19.34
CA SER A 86 -6.42 -6.66 20.69
C SER A 86 -7.63 -5.73 20.81
N ARG A 87 -7.68 -4.65 20.03
CA ARG A 87 -8.79 -3.68 19.98
C ARG A 87 -9.85 -4.02 18.93
N GLY A 88 -9.64 -5.06 18.10
CA GLY A 88 -10.54 -5.41 17.01
C GLY A 88 -10.56 -4.39 15.87
N ILE A 89 -9.50 -3.58 15.71
CA ILE A 89 -9.37 -2.59 14.65
C ILE A 89 -8.93 -3.31 13.38
N PRO A 90 -9.65 -3.14 12.24
CA PRO A 90 -9.20 -3.69 10.97
C PRO A 90 -7.81 -3.15 10.62
N PHE A 91 -6.92 -4.02 10.12
CA PHE A 91 -5.61 -3.57 9.66
C PHE A 91 -5.21 -4.22 8.34
N ALA A 92 -4.43 -3.49 7.57
CA ALA A 92 -3.76 -3.95 6.38
C ALA A 92 -2.28 -4.19 6.72
N ALA A 93 -1.82 -5.43 6.55
CA ALA A 93 -0.43 -5.79 6.71
C ALA A 93 0.31 -5.62 5.37
N ASP A 94 1.37 -4.83 5.39
CA ASP A 94 2.28 -4.62 4.26
C ASP A 94 3.72 -4.73 4.76
N PRO A 95 4.21 -5.95 5.02
CA PRO A 95 5.55 -6.15 5.58
C PRO A 95 6.68 -5.79 4.61
N SER A 96 6.45 -5.94 3.29
CA SER A 96 7.37 -5.55 2.22
C SER A 96 8.84 -5.91 2.52
N GLN A 97 9.79 -5.00 2.27
CA GLN A 97 11.23 -5.25 2.45
C GLN A 97 11.65 -5.55 3.91
N GLN A 98 10.83 -5.22 4.91
CA GLN A 98 11.17 -5.55 6.31
C GLN A 98 11.18 -7.06 6.55
N MET A 99 10.45 -7.84 5.77
CA MET A 99 10.52 -9.31 5.85
C MET A 99 11.91 -9.87 5.64
N ALA A 100 12.78 -9.21 4.89
CA ALA A 100 14.15 -9.67 4.69
C ALA A 100 14.95 -9.68 6.01
N ARG A 101 14.64 -8.76 6.93
CA ARG A 101 15.31 -8.56 8.22
C ARG A 101 14.63 -9.24 9.40
N MET A 102 13.34 -9.55 9.29
CA MET A 102 12.55 -10.18 10.34
C MET A 102 12.71 -11.70 10.32
N ASP A 103 12.59 -12.33 11.48
CA ASP A 103 12.46 -13.79 11.60
C ASP A 103 11.03 -14.27 11.27
N GLY A 104 10.87 -15.59 11.23
CA GLY A 104 9.58 -16.19 10.86
C GLY A 104 8.47 -15.91 11.85
N ASP A 105 8.77 -15.81 13.13
CA ASP A 105 7.76 -15.58 14.16
C ASP A 105 7.27 -14.12 14.16
N ALA A 106 8.15 -13.16 13.92
CA ALA A 106 7.78 -11.77 13.70
C ALA A 106 6.90 -11.61 12.45
N ILE A 107 7.24 -12.28 11.35
CA ILE A 107 6.42 -12.27 10.12
C ILE A 107 5.03 -12.89 10.38
N LYS A 108 4.95 -14.01 11.11
CA LYS A 108 3.67 -14.61 11.51
C LYS A 108 2.81 -13.61 12.28
N GLN A 109 3.43 -12.90 13.24
CA GLN A 109 2.74 -11.91 14.05
C GLN A 109 2.22 -10.73 13.22
N LEU A 110 2.93 -10.28 12.18
CA LEU A 110 2.45 -9.23 11.27
C LEU A 110 1.28 -9.68 10.40
N ILE A 111 1.27 -10.93 9.95
CA ILE A 111 0.29 -11.47 9.01
C ILE A 111 -1.01 -11.87 9.72
N ASP A 112 -0.91 -12.56 10.86
CA ASP A 112 -2.04 -13.23 11.50
C ASP A 112 -3.16 -12.26 11.87
N GLY A 113 -4.37 -12.52 11.36
CA GLY A 113 -5.56 -11.70 11.60
C GLY A 113 -5.68 -10.45 10.74
N ALA A 114 -4.78 -10.20 9.79
CA ALA A 114 -4.88 -9.06 8.90
C ALA A 114 -6.21 -9.07 8.10
N THR A 115 -6.83 -7.90 7.99
CA THR A 115 -7.98 -7.71 7.10
C THR A 115 -7.55 -7.75 5.64
N TYR A 116 -6.42 -7.11 5.33
CA TYR A 116 -5.77 -7.14 4.03
C TYR A 116 -4.30 -7.48 4.22
N LEU A 117 -3.77 -8.38 3.40
CA LEU A 117 -2.35 -8.69 3.34
C LEU A 117 -1.86 -8.35 1.93
N PHE A 118 -0.94 -7.41 1.83
CA PHE A 118 -0.28 -7.05 0.58
C PHE A 118 1.09 -7.69 0.49
N MET A 119 1.37 -8.31 -0.65
CA MET A 119 2.66 -8.92 -0.99
C MET A 119 2.88 -8.87 -2.49
N ASN A 120 4.11 -8.93 -2.94
CA ASN A 120 4.44 -9.36 -4.28
C ASN A 120 4.79 -10.86 -4.28
N GLU A 121 5.05 -11.45 -5.45
CA GLU A 121 5.38 -12.88 -5.58
C GLU A 121 6.62 -13.27 -4.77
N TYR A 122 7.66 -12.42 -4.79
CA TYR A 122 8.89 -12.66 -4.03
C TYR A 122 8.63 -12.61 -2.51
N GLU A 123 7.88 -11.63 -2.06
CA GLU A 123 7.51 -11.47 -0.65
C GLU A 123 6.66 -12.64 -0.14
N LEU A 124 5.74 -13.13 -0.96
CA LEU A 124 4.96 -14.33 -0.63
C LEU A 124 5.84 -15.57 -0.50
N ALA A 125 6.75 -15.79 -1.45
CA ALA A 125 7.70 -16.90 -1.38
C ALA A 125 8.61 -16.80 -0.14
N LEU A 126 9.07 -15.60 0.19
CA LEU A 126 9.88 -15.34 1.38
C LEU A 126 9.09 -15.57 2.68
N ALA A 127 7.81 -15.16 2.72
CA ALA A 127 6.93 -15.41 3.86
C ALA A 127 6.75 -16.92 4.08
N ILE A 128 6.46 -17.70 3.03
CA ILE A 128 6.36 -19.16 3.09
C ILE A 128 7.65 -19.76 3.65
N GLN A 129 8.79 -19.36 3.09
CA GLN A 129 10.10 -19.87 3.51
C GLN A 129 10.41 -19.58 4.99
N LYS A 130 10.21 -18.35 5.44
CA LYS A 130 10.58 -17.91 6.78
C LYS A 130 9.60 -18.37 7.85
N THR A 131 8.29 -18.34 7.55
CA THR A 131 7.29 -18.74 8.54
C THR A 131 7.14 -20.24 8.66
N GLY A 132 7.50 -21.00 7.62
CA GLY A 132 7.18 -22.42 7.49
C GLY A 132 5.71 -22.70 7.22
N TRP A 133 4.87 -21.67 7.07
CA TRP A 133 3.48 -21.82 6.64
C TRP A 133 3.41 -22.09 5.15
N SER A 134 2.51 -22.95 4.74
CA SER A 134 2.17 -23.12 3.32
C SER A 134 1.42 -21.91 2.78
N ASP A 135 1.31 -21.81 1.45
CA ASP A 135 0.53 -20.77 0.77
C ASP A 135 -0.92 -20.72 1.29
N SER A 136 -1.56 -21.87 1.43
CA SER A 136 -2.93 -21.98 1.93
C SER A 136 -3.04 -21.62 3.42
N GLU A 137 -2.04 -21.91 4.24
CA GLU A 137 -2.03 -21.51 5.65
C GLU A 137 -1.94 -19.98 5.77
N ILE A 138 -1.12 -19.30 4.98
CA ILE A 138 -1.08 -17.84 4.96
C ILE A 138 -2.43 -17.26 4.55
N LEU A 139 -3.05 -17.80 3.48
CA LEU A 139 -4.37 -17.34 3.04
C LEU A 139 -5.44 -17.52 4.13
N ASN A 140 -5.40 -18.64 4.85
CA ASN A 140 -6.36 -18.93 5.92
C ASN A 140 -6.19 -18.02 7.17
N ARG A 141 -5.08 -17.31 7.30
CA ARG A 141 -4.77 -16.42 8.42
C ARG A 141 -5.27 -15.00 8.22
N VAL A 142 -5.69 -14.64 7.00
CA VAL A 142 -6.08 -13.28 6.65
C VAL A 142 -7.48 -13.26 6.03
N LYS A 143 -8.15 -12.10 6.03
CA LYS A 143 -9.47 -12.00 5.39
C LYS A 143 -9.35 -11.85 3.88
N THR A 144 -8.34 -11.12 3.41
CA THR A 144 -8.07 -10.88 1.98
C THR A 144 -6.57 -10.84 1.75
N ARG A 145 -6.08 -11.64 0.82
CA ARG A 145 -4.69 -11.57 0.36
C ARG A 145 -4.64 -10.93 -1.03
N ILE A 146 -3.75 -9.97 -1.19
CA ILE A 146 -3.48 -9.31 -2.45
C ILE A 146 -2.03 -9.61 -2.84
N VAL A 147 -1.83 -10.20 -4.02
CA VAL A 147 -0.50 -10.49 -4.55
C VAL A 147 -0.32 -9.73 -5.85
N THR A 148 0.66 -8.82 -5.89
CA THR A 148 1.05 -8.12 -7.11
C THR A 148 2.04 -8.96 -7.91
N LEU A 149 1.84 -9.01 -9.23
CA LEU A 149 2.53 -9.88 -10.20
C LEU A 149 3.33 -9.06 -11.22
N GLY A 150 3.77 -7.86 -10.85
CA GLY A 150 4.46 -6.94 -11.75
C GLY A 150 3.61 -6.61 -12.99
N SER A 151 4.18 -6.78 -14.17
CA SER A 151 3.47 -6.54 -15.45
C SER A 151 2.30 -7.49 -15.71
N ASN A 152 2.17 -8.56 -14.94
CA ASN A 152 1.04 -9.49 -15.03
C ASN A 152 -0.16 -9.03 -14.18
N GLY A 153 -0.06 -7.90 -13.50
CA GLY A 153 -1.15 -7.29 -12.73
C GLY A 153 -1.19 -7.72 -11.28
N ALA A 154 -2.37 -8.07 -10.79
CA ALA A 154 -2.56 -8.45 -9.39
C ALA A 154 -3.66 -9.51 -9.26
N GLN A 155 -3.57 -10.27 -8.18
CA GLN A 155 -4.61 -11.21 -7.78
C GLN A 155 -5.11 -10.89 -6.36
N VAL A 156 -6.42 -11.06 -6.15
CA VAL A 156 -7.07 -10.91 -4.85
C VAL A 156 -7.73 -12.22 -4.49
N GLU A 157 -7.45 -12.69 -3.28
CA GLU A 157 -7.85 -14.02 -2.81
C GLU A 157 -8.53 -13.94 -1.45
N ARG A 158 -9.61 -14.69 -1.31
CA ARG A 158 -10.33 -14.92 -0.04
C ARG A 158 -10.67 -16.39 0.08
N VAL A 159 -10.61 -16.93 1.27
CA VAL A 159 -11.01 -18.32 1.52
C VAL A 159 -12.46 -18.53 1.07
N GLY A 160 -12.68 -19.60 0.29
CA GLY A 160 -14.00 -19.99 -0.18
C GLY A 160 -14.60 -19.09 -1.28
N ARG A 161 -13.82 -18.21 -1.87
CA ARG A 161 -14.22 -17.40 -3.03
C ARG A 161 -13.33 -17.66 -4.23
N GLU A 162 -13.89 -17.43 -5.41
CA GLU A 162 -13.10 -17.42 -6.64
C GLU A 162 -12.06 -16.31 -6.60
N LYS A 163 -10.85 -16.62 -7.07
CA LYS A 163 -9.76 -15.67 -7.15
C LYS A 163 -10.06 -14.62 -8.23
N VAL A 164 -9.92 -13.37 -7.86
CA VAL A 164 -9.98 -12.24 -8.80
C VAL A 164 -8.58 -11.99 -9.36
N VAL A 165 -8.48 -11.86 -10.67
CA VAL A 165 -7.23 -11.52 -11.37
C VAL A 165 -7.48 -10.26 -12.21
N VAL A 166 -6.62 -9.27 -12.05
CA VAL A 166 -6.72 -7.98 -12.74
C VAL A 166 -5.41 -7.69 -13.47
N GLY A 167 -5.51 -7.37 -14.77
CA GLY A 167 -4.38 -6.94 -15.57
C GLY A 167 -3.96 -5.50 -15.30
N VAL A 168 -2.78 -5.14 -15.82
CA VAL A 168 -2.24 -3.77 -15.78
C VAL A 168 -2.76 -2.96 -16.98
N PRO A 169 -3.18 -1.69 -16.81
CA PRO A 169 -3.41 -0.80 -17.95
C PRO A 169 -2.16 -0.67 -18.81
N GLN A 170 -2.34 -0.48 -20.10
CA GLN A 170 -1.21 -0.21 -20.98
C GLN A 170 -0.48 1.06 -20.53
N GLU A 171 0.79 0.93 -20.22
CA GLU A 171 1.68 2.05 -19.92
C GLU A 171 2.19 2.74 -21.19
N ASP A 172 2.31 4.06 -21.15
CA ASP A 172 2.93 4.85 -22.23
C ASP A 172 4.46 4.78 -22.18
N ALA A 173 5.02 4.61 -20.97
CA ALA A 173 6.46 4.49 -20.75
C ALA A 173 6.73 3.80 -19.41
N LYS A 174 7.93 3.22 -19.27
CA LYS A 174 8.46 2.74 -17.98
C LYS A 174 9.65 3.62 -17.60
N ILE A 175 9.45 4.51 -16.63
CA ILE A 175 10.42 5.53 -16.25
C ILE A 175 11.06 5.22 -14.90
N ASP A 176 10.23 4.99 -13.85
CA ASP A 176 10.72 4.78 -12.49
C ASP A 176 9.83 3.77 -11.75
N PRO A 177 10.36 2.60 -11.35
CA PRO A 177 9.57 1.61 -10.62
C PRO A 177 9.38 1.95 -9.13
N THR A 178 10.03 3.03 -8.64
CA THR A 178 9.96 3.40 -7.22
C THR A 178 8.56 3.86 -6.84
N GLY A 179 7.99 3.27 -5.79
CA GLY A 179 6.65 3.63 -5.30
C GLY A 179 5.47 3.00 -6.07
N VAL A 180 5.73 2.19 -7.09
CA VAL A 180 4.66 1.49 -7.85
C VAL A 180 3.85 0.58 -6.93
N GLY A 181 4.50 -0.15 -6.03
CA GLY A 181 3.82 -0.98 -5.03
C GLY A 181 2.98 -0.17 -4.05
N ASP A 182 3.53 0.93 -3.54
CA ASP A 182 2.84 1.81 -2.57
C ASP A 182 1.62 2.47 -3.20
N SER A 183 1.75 2.89 -4.46
CA SER A 183 0.66 3.49 -5.21
C SER A 183 -0.45 2.48 -5.54
N PHE A 184 -0.10 1.21 -5.83
CA PHE A 184 -1.09 0.15 -5.96
C PHE A 184 -1.89 -0.02 -4.65
N ARG A 185 -1.20 -0.08 -3.49
CA ARG A 185 -1.87 -0.21 -2.18
C ARG A 185 -2.81 0.97 -1.92
N SER A 186 -2.36 2.18 -2.22
CA SER A 186 -3.18 3.39 -2.01
C SER A 186 -4.44 3.39 -2.89
N GLY A 187 -4.32 3.04 -4.17
CA GLY A 187 -5.45 2.92 -5.08
C GLY A 187 -6.42 1.80 -4.66
N PHE A 188 -5.90 0.65 -4.26
CA PHE A 188 -6.69 -0.47 -3.74
C PHE A 188 -7.49 -0.06 -2.50
N LEU A 189 -6.81 0.54 -1.52
CA LEU A 189 -7.45 0.96 -0.26
C LEU A 189 -8.43 2.13 -0.44
N ALA A 190 -8.20 3.01 -1.41
CA ALA A 190 -9.21 3.99 -1.81
C ALA A 190 -10.49 3.31 -2.31
N GLY A 191 -10.36 2.28 -3.14
CA GLY A 191 -11.49 1.46 -3.58
C GLY A 191 -12.23 0.78 -2.41
N VAL A 192 -11.49 0.27 -1.42
CA VAL A 192 -12.06 -0.28 -0.18
C VAL A 192 -12.86 0.79 0.57
N ALA A 193 -12.30 1.98 0.75
CA ALA A 193 -12.97 3.10 1.42
C ALA A 193 -14.24 3.57 0.67
N TRP A 194 -14.28 3.37 -0.64
CA TRP A 194 -15.46 3.65 -1.48
C TRP A 194 -16.48 2.51 -1.48
N GLY A 195 -16.19 1.38 -0.84
CA GLY A 195 -17.08 0.22 -0.78
C GLY A 195 -17.17 -0.58 -2.09
N LEU A 196 -16.15 -0.51 -2.93
CA LEU A 196 -16.10 -1.18 -4.22
C LEU A 196 -15.79 -2.67 -4.09
N SER A 197 -16.05 -3.43 -5.16
CA SER A 197 -15.67 -4.84 -5.24
C SER A 197 -14.15 -5.03 -5.24
N ASP A 198 -13.68 -6.23 -4.87
CA ASP A 198 -12.25 -6.59 -4.88
C ASP A 198 -11.62 -6.35 -6.26
N GLU A 199 -12.37 -6.64 -7.33
CA GLU A 199 -11.93 -6.39 -8.71
C GLU A 199 -11.71 -4.89 -8.96
N ARG A 200 -12.66 -4.03 -8.59
CA ARG A 200 -12.54 -2.58 -8.77
C ARG A 200 -11.44 -1.98 -7.90
N CYS A 201 -11.26 -2.49 -6.68
CA CYS A 201 -10.15 -2.09 -5.83
C CYS A 201 -8.80 -2.41 -6.50
N ALA A 202 -8.62 -3.63 -7.04
CA ALA A 202 -7.40 -4.02 -7.72
C ALA A 202 -7.17 -3.24 -9.03
N GLN A 203 -8.23 -2.95 -9.79
CA GLN A 203 -8.16 -2.11 -10.99
C GLN A 203 -7.73 -0.67 -10.67
N LEU A 204 -8.26 -0.08 -9.59
CA LEU A 204 -7.82 1.24 -9.11
C LEU A 204 -6.35 1.21 -8.71
N GLY A 205 -5.92 0.20 -7.95
CA GLY A 205 -4.53 0.01 -7.58
C GLY A 205 -3.62 -0.07 -8.81
N SER A 206 -3.97 -0.91 -9.79
CA SER A 206 -3.21 -1.07 -11.04
C SER A 206 -3.17 0.23 -11.86
N MET A 207 -4.26 0.99 -11.91
CA MET A 207 -4.31 2.26 -12.64
C MET A 207 -3.37 3.31 -12.02
N ILE A 208 -3.41 3.49 -10.69
CA ILE A 208 -2.50 4.45 -10.02
C ILE A 208 -1.05 3.99 -10.17
N ALA A 209 -0.77 2.69 -10.01
CA ALA A 209 0.56 2.12 -10.23
C ALA A 209 1.09 2.41 -11.65
N THR A 210 0.21 2.39 -12.66
CA THR A 210 0.58 2.73 -14.04
C THR A 210 0.96 4.20 -14.18
N TYR A 211 0.24 5.13 -13.56
CA TYR A 211 0.62 6.55 -13.56
C TYR A 211 1.98 6.79 -12.87
N VAL A 212 2.27 6.04 -11.81
CA VAL A 212 3.54 6.19 -11.08
C VAL A 212 4.70 5.67 -11.89
N ILE A 213 4.63 4.49 -12.52
CA ILE A 213 5.75 3.95 -13.31
C ILE A 213 6.10 4.81 -14.52
N GLU A 214 5.16 5.61 -15.02
CA GLU A 214 5.33 6.54 -16.12
C GLU A 214 5.97 7.87 -15.71
N THR A 215 6.24 8.05 -14.43
CA THR A 215 6.70 9.33 -13.88
C THR A 215 7.99 9.13 -13.11
N LYS A 216 8.92 10.07 -13.19
CA LYS A 216 10.09 10.09 -12.32
C LYS A 216 9.70 10.59 -10.93
N GLY A 217 9.98 9.79 -9.91
CA GLY A 217 9.57 10.07 -8.53
C GLY A 217 8.23 9.43 -8.17
N THR A 218 7.99 9.29 -6.88
CA THR A 218 6.90 8.46 -6.34
C THR A 218 5.54 9.15 -6.30
N GLN A 219 5.49 10.48 -6.34
CA GLN A 219 4.28 11.28 -6.11
C GLN A 219 4.12 12.44 -7.10
N GLU A 220 4.90 12.45 -8.17
CA GLU A 220 4.91 13.52 -9.18
C GLU A 220 3.93 13.27 -10.33
N TYR A 221 3.27 12.11 -10.36
CA TYR A 221 2.27 11.78 -11.36
C TYR A 221 1.06 12.71 -11.31
N ARG A 222 0.43 12.94 -12.45
CA ARG A 222 -0.74 13.82 -12.55
C ARG A 222 -1.78 13.26 -13.50
N PHE A 223 -3.03 13.51 -13.18
CA PHE A 223 -4.17 13.25 -14.06
C PHE A 223 -5.32 14.22 -13.75
N THR A 224 -6.19 14.43 -14.72
CA THR A 224 -7.51 15.02 -14.47
C THR A 224 -8.53 13.92 -14.22
N ARG A 225 -9.69 14.29 -13.67
CA ARG A 225 -10.80 13.33 -13.50
C ARG A 225 -11.21 12.70 -14.83
N GLU A 226 -11.26 13.52 -15.89
CA GLU A 226 -11.62 13.10 -17.23
C GLU A 226 -10.60 12.11 -17.80
N THR A 227 -9.32 12.47 -17.84
CA THR A 227 -8.27 11.59 -18.35
C THR A 227 -8.14 10.29 -17.58
N PHE A 228 -8.38 10.33 -16.26
CA PHE A 228 -8.39 9.13 -15.43
C PHE A 228 -9.53 8.19 -15.81
N LEU A 229 -10.77 8.71 -15.92
CA LEU A 229 -11.94 7.91 -16.27
C LEU A 229 -11.85 7.35 -17.69
N ASP A 230 -11.36 8.12 -18.66
CA ASP A 230 -11.17 7.66 -20.03
C ASP A 230 -10.13 6.54 -20.12
N ARG A 231 -9.02 6.67 -19.40
CA ARG A 231 -8.00 5.62 -19.34
C ARG A 231 -8.51 4.37 -18.63
N PHE A 232 -9.25 4.56 -17.53
CA PHE A 232 -9.87 3.46 -16.78
C PHE A 232 -10.88 2.70 -17.64
N LYS A 233 -11.72 3.42 -18.40
CA LYS A 233 -12.66 2.85 -19.36
C LYS A 233 -11.93 2.08 -20.46
N THR A 234 -10.86 2.64 -21.00
CA THR A 234 -10.04 1.98 -22.04
C THR A 234 -9.46 0.66 -21.53
N ALA A 235 -8.96 0.64 -20.29
CA ALA A 235 -8.32 -0.53 -19.71
C ALA A 235 -9.30 -1.62 -19.23
N TYR A 236 -10.45 -1.21 -18.66
CA TYR A 236 -11.33 -2.12 -17.92
C TYR A 236 -12.80 -2.09 -18.38
N GLY A 237 -13.13 -1.25 -19.36
CA GLY A 237 -14.45 -1.15 -19.96
C GLY A 237 -15.37 -0.13 -19.30
N GLU A 238 -16.49 0.15 -19.98
CA GLU A 238 -17.49 1.16 -19.60
C GLU A 238 -18.10 0.91 -18.22
N ALA A 239 -18.48 -0.33 -17.94
CA ALA A 239 -19.08 -0.70 -16.65
C ALA A 239 -18.14 -0.40 -15.48
N ALA A 240 -16.84 -0.75 -15.64
CA ALA A 240 -15.85 -0.49 -14.63
C ALA A 240 -15.65 1.02 -14.38
N ALA A 241 -15.59 1.83 -15.43
CA ALA A 241 -15.48 3.28 -15.32
C ALA A 241 -16.73 3.90 -14.66
N SER A 242 -17.91 3.39 -14.99
CA SER A 242 -19.17 3.84 -14.39
C SER A 242 -19.24 3.59 -12.88
N ASP A 243 -18.74 2.41 -12.43
CA ASP A 243 -18.72 2.05 -11.00
C ASP A 243 -17.91 3.03 -10.15
N ILE A 244 -16.85 3.62 -10.71
CA ILE A 244 -15.96 4.55 -9.98
C ILE A 244 -16.28 6.03 -10.24
N ALA A 245 -17.06 6.37 -11.26
CA ALA A 245 -17.24 7.75 -11.73
C ALA A 245 -17.72 8.71 -10.64
N THR A 246 -18.69 8.29 -9.82
CA THR A 246 -19.24 9.12 -8.73
C THR A 246 -18.23 9.39 -7.62
N HIS A 247 -17.31 8.46 -7.38
CA HIS A 247 -16.23 8.60 -6.40
C HIS A 247 -15.13 9.52 -6.95
N VAL A 248 -14.71 9.31 -8.18
CA VAL A 248 -13.71 10.15 -8.86
C VAL A 248 -14.20 11.61 -8.96
N ALA A 249 -15.50 11.84 -9.19
CA ALA A 249 -16.09 13.19 -9.22
C ALA A 249 -15.93 13.96 -7.89
N ARG A 250 -15.81 13.26 -6.76
CA ARG A 250 -15.64 13.86 -5.42
C ARG A 250 -14.19 14.15 -5.06
N ILE A 251 -13.22 13.63 -5.80
CA ILE A 251 -11.80 13.91 -5.54
C ILE A 251 -11.56 15.41 -5.75
N THR A 252 -11.02 16.07 -4.73
CA THR A 252 -10.59 17.45 -4.85
C THR A 252 -9.32 17.49 -5.69
N THR A 253 -9.37 18.09 -6.87
CA THR A 253 -8.15 18.33 -7.65
C THR A 253 -7.43 19.51 -7.03
N THR A 254 -6.18 19.30 -6.61
CA THR A 254 -5.33 20.42 -6.17
C THR A 254 -5.13 21.37 -7.35
N PRO A 255 -5.33 22.69 -7.20
CA PRO A 255 -4.97 23.63 -8.26
C PRO A 255 -3.48 23.49 -8.60
N GLN A 256 -3.16 23.58 -9.89
CA GLN A 256 -1.79 23.54 -10.42
C GLN A 256 -0.94 24.68 -9.86
#